data_2f868c6f304429f6bf09d37f8e6c7543
#
_entry.id   2f868c6f304429f6bf09d37f8e6c7543
#
_cell.length_a   1.000
_cell.length_b   1.000
_cell.length_c   1.000
_cell.angle_alpha   90.00
_cell.angle_beta   90.00
_cell.angle_gamma   90.00
#
_symmetry.space_group_name_H-M   'P 1'
#
loop_
_entity.id
_entity.type
_entity.pdbx_description
1 polymer ?
#
loop_
_entity_poly.entity_id
_entity_poly.type
_entity_poly.pdbx_seq_one_letter_code
_entity_poly.pdbx_strand_id
1 'polypeptide(L)'
;MEFLTDERIIECVCRKRVSEASKRHEYHHKRMLSKDSELPKVSHNVFKLTPPRRRWKRLGDKGRYVILPDGHRQLLTTFDRNLKSLMWTIKGDVKSGKQEHYLEELYNFVATVKSKVEDRQFTLSSPRVVPIFKKRGSHGAPDEYRPICLFEDLSDSIIINLANKYLSRLFDKYFYENSLAFRPKRLFQGKYTTTFHHDAIALISQYMSTMKNRRIYVAECDMQKFYDTVDHQVVKDEFVRLMSFVQEDNPGFIDDEIIRIFYSYLDCYNFYDAVWCKNANPNYWKSFKIDSGVFGWVEACKDDSLSVGVERRYLGVPQGGALSGLIANIVINRVDDKVVPKLNKKHDLYVRYCDDMLLLSTNIRRCKLLFNIYFHALEEVNLKPHEPKDAPFGTKEFWNIKSKNVYHWCEDDLRIGSRWIGFVGYEINRHGDVRIRKASLQKEKHKQKNVINGIFSITYNKSRANNAALESSYRGTLMSMAIGRATLWNYKYLKNEFCWINGFKMLNDNPAVKKQIRDLDRSRNHIIMRSNQRLSRLGAEIDGGIVTVGSNKEPSYVRYYGKPFSYYFHYVKNVVEDTNM
;
A
#
# COMPACT_ATOMS: atom_id res chain seq x y z
N MET A 1 -9.07 -12.02 -27.04
CA MET A 1 -8.50 -11.36 -25.81
C MET A 1 -9.62 -10.94 -24.85
N GLU A 2 -10.07 -11.84 -24.01
CA GLU A 2 -11.19 -11.57 -23.08
C GLU A 2 -10.85 -10.49 -22.04
N PHE A 3 -9.58 -10.36 -21.67
CA PHE A 3 -9.16 -9.41 -20.66
C PHE A 3 -8.97 -7.97 -21.19
N LEU A 4 -8.81 -7.77 -22.51
CA LEU A 4 -8.45 -6.50 -23.16
C LEU A 4 -9.62 -5.91 -23.98
N THR A 5 -10.80 -5.81 -23.38
CA THR A 5 -11.96 -5.20 -24.03
C THR A 5 -11.90 -3.67 -23.98
N ASP A 6 -12.54 -3.01 -24.95
CA ASP A 6 -12.62 -1.54 -25.01
C ASP A 6 -13.14 -0.95 -23.71
N GLU A 7 -14.19 -1.54 -23.14
CA GLU A 7 -14.78 -1.06 -21.90
C GLU A 7 -13.79 -1.12 -20.72
N ARG A 8 -12.98 -2.19 -20.62
CA ARG A 8 -11.97 -2.34 -19.57
C ARG A 8 -10.81 -1.37 -19.75
N ILE A 9 -10.37 -1.12 -20.98
CA ILE A 9 -9.32 -0.13 -21.29
C ILE A 9 -9.84 1.27 -20.93
N ILE A 10 -11.04 1.64 -21.38
CA ILE A 10 -11.68 2.93 -21.07
C ILE A 10 -11.84 3.11 -19.55
N GLU A 11 -12.28 2.08 -18.83
CA GLU A 11 -12.37 2.13 -17.37
C GLU A 11 -10.99 2.42 -16.74
N CYS A 12 -9.91 1.79 -17.21
CA CYS A 12 -8.56 2.03 -16.69
C CYS A 12 -8.10 3.47 -16.97
N VAL A 13 -8.36 4.02 -18.16
CA VAL A 13 -8.12 5.43 -18.50
C VAL A 13 -8.90 6.34 -17.54
N CYS A 14 -10.17 6.08 -17.30
CA CYS A 14 -11.00 6.84 -16.39
C CYS A 14 -10.49 6.78 -14.94
N ARG A 15 -10.07 5.62 -14.46
CA ARG A 15 -9.45 5.46 -13.13
C ARG A 15 -8.17 6.27 -13.00
N LYS A 16 -7.31 6.24 -13.99
CA LYS A 16 -6.10 7.06 -14.03
C LYS A 16 -6.44 8.55 -14.01
N ARG A 17 -7.39 8.97 -14.85
CA ARG A 17 -7.86 10.36 -14.92
C ARG A 17 -8.38 10.89 -13.57
N VAL A 18 -9.17 10.09 -12.85
CA VAL A 18 -9.69 10.45 -11.52
C VAL A 18 -8.56 10.54 -10.49
N SER A 19 -7.59 9.61 -10.54
CA SER A 19 -6.43 9.63 -9.66
C SER A 19 -5.55 10.88 -9.90
N GLU A 20 -5.26 11.21 -11.16
CA GLU A 20 -4.45 12.40 -11.53
C GLU A 20 -5.15 13.71 -11.15
N ALA A 21 -6.48 13.78 -11.27
CA ALA A 21 -7.22 14.96 -10.82
C ALA A 21 -7.06 15.22 -9.31
N SER A 22 -7.01 14.16 -8.51
CA SER A 22 -6.77 14.27 -7.06
C SER A 22 -5.36 14.77 -6.75
N LYS A 23 -4.34 14.25 -7.44
CA LYS A 23 -2.94 14.71 -7.29
C LYS A 23 -2.77 16.16 -7.72
N ARG A 24 -3.38 16.56 -8.85
CA ARG A 24 -3.33 17.94 -9.33
C ARG A 24 -3.86 18.94 -8.30
N HIS A 25 -4.91 18.58 -7.56
CA HIS A 25 -5.42 19.45 -6.49
C HIS A 25 -4.38 19.65 -5.38
N GLU A 26 -3.67 18.61 -4.99
CA GLU A 26 -2.59 18.67 -4.00
C GLU A 26 -1.42 19.55 -4.47
N TYR A 27 -1.02 19.43 -5.72
CA TYR A 27 0.02 20.27 -6.32
C TYR A 27 -0.42 21.72 -6.43
N HIS A 28 -1.68 21.97 -6.79
CA HIS A 28 -2.21 23.32 -6.88
C HIS A 28 -2.18 24.02 -5.52
N HIS A 29 -2.50 23.30 -4.46
CA HIS A 29 -2.41 23.81 -3.09
C HIS A 29 -0.96 24.16 -2.71
N LYS A 30 0.00 23.28 -3.01
CA LYS A 30 1.44 23.58 -2.80
C LYS A 30 1.90 24.79 -3.60
N ARG A 31 1.45 24.96 -4.84
CA ARG A 31 1.78 26.12 -5.68
C ARG A 31 1.23 27.43 -5.12
N MET A 32 0.06 27.41 -4.52
CA MET A 32 -0.48 28.61 -3.85
C MET A 32 0.37 29.08 -2.68
N LEU A 33 1.13 28.16 -2.06
CA LEU A 33 2.01 28.45 -0.94
C LEU A 33 3.45 28.81 -1.35
N SER A 34 3.86 28.58 -2.59
CA SER A 34 5.23 28.79 -3.08
C SER A 34 5.26 29.61 -4.35
N LYS A 35 6.24 30.57 -4.42
CA LYS A 35 6.45 31.40 -5.62
C LYS A 35 6.98 30.61 -6.82
N ASP A 36 7.76 29.56 -6.58
CA ASP A 36 8.61 28.91 -7.58
C ASP A 36 8.23 27.47 -7.93
N SER A 37 7.10 26.99 -7.41
CA SER A 37 6.67 25.64 -7.77
C SER A 37 6.03 25.62 -9.16
N GLU A 38 6.77 25.23 -10.18
CA GLU A 38 6.15 24.76 -11.40
C GLU A 38 5.23 23.58 -11.06
N LEU A 39 4.00 23.61 -11.55
CA LEU A 39 3.17 22.41 -11.52
C LEU A 39 3.94 21.35 -12.30
N PRO A 40 4.19 20.17 -11.72
CA PRO A 40 4.78 19.08 -12.49
C PRO A 40 3.99 18.95 -13.78
N LYS A 41 4.68 18.97 -14.91
CA LYS A 41 4.04 18.72 -16.19
C LYS A 41 3.30 17.41 -16.05
N VAL A 42 1.97 17.47 -16.10
CA VAL A 42 1.16 16.25 -16.13
C VAL A 42 1.49 15.60 -17.46
N SER A 43 2.42 14.66 -17.39
CA SER A 43 3.01 14.02 -18.57
C SER A 43 2.03 13.15 -19.34
N HIS A 44 0.79 13.01 -18.85
CA HIS A 44 -0.10 12.02 -19.41
C HIS A 44 -1.15 12.63 -20.33
N ASN A 45 -1.25 12.07 -21.50
CA ASN A 45 -2.34 12.31 -22.46
C ASN A 45 -3.73 12.01 -21.88
N VAL A 46 -3.82 11.44 -20.68
CA VAL A 46 -5.11 11.06 -20.06
C VAL A 46 -6.13 12.21 -19.97
N PHE A 47 -5.65 13.46 -19.94
CA PHE A 47 -6.54 14.64 -19.98
C PHE A 47 -7.09 14.93 -21.37
N LYS A 48 -6.37 14.52 -22.43
CA LYS A 48 -6.84 14.61 -23.82
C LYS A 48 -7.84 13.51 -24.13
N LEU A 49 -7.67 12.34 -23.52
CA LEU A 49 -8.51 11.14 -23.70
C LEU A 49 -9.85 11.22 -22.95
N THR A 50 -10.13 12.29 -22.20
CA THR A 50 -11.31 12.36 -21.34
C THR A 50 -11.90 13.76 -21.29
N PRO A 51 -13.23 13.88 -21.11
CA PRO A 51 -13.87 15.19 -21.04
C PRO A 51 -13.38 15.99 -19.82
N PRO A 52 -13.35 17.33 -19.89
CA PRO A 52 -12.97 18.18 -18.78
C PRO A 52 -13.94 18.02 -17.60
N ARG A 53 -13.42 18.17 -16.38
CA ARG A 53 -14.18 17.93 -15.14
C ARG A 53 -15.54 18.65 -15.08
N ARG A 54 -15.65 19.85 -15.61
CA ARG A 54 -16.90 20.64 -15.62
C ARG A 54 -18.04 19.97 -16.39
N ARG A 55 -17.72 19.09 -17.34
CA ARG A 55 -18.69 18.34 -18.16
C ARG A 55 -19.14 17.03 -17.53
N TRP A 56 -18.48 16.57 -16.46
CA TRP A 56 -18.82 15.28 -15.87
C TRP A 56 -20.24 15.29 -15.32
N LYS A 57 -21.01 14.30 -15.71
CA LYS A 57 -22.41 14.15 -15.34
C LYS A 57 -22.59 14.09 -13.82
N ARG A 58 -23.44 14.93 -13.26
CA ARG A 58 -23.77 14.91 -11.84
C ARG A 58 -24.57 13.66 -11.52
N LEU A 59 -24.12 12.90 -10.50
CA LEU A 59 -24.84 11.75 -10.00
C LEU A 59 -25.99 12.23 -9.11
N GLY A 60 -27.22 11.83 -9.42
CA GLY A 60 -28.35 11.96 -8.49
C GLY A 60 -28.17 11.06 -7.26
N ASP A 61 -29.04 11.18 -6.27
CA ASP A 61 -28.88 10.45 -5.01
C ASP A 61 -28.82 8.93 -5.18
N LYS A 62 -29.65 8.35 -6.02
CA LYS A 62 -29.59 6.91 -6.36
C LYS A 62 -28.24 6.50 -6.98
N GLY A 63 -27.62 7.35 -7.77
CA GLY A 63 -26.33 7.09 -8.43
C GLY A 63 -25.12 7.12 -7.49
N ARG A 64 -25.27 7.63 -6.27
CA ARG A 64 -24.22 7.72 -5.25
C ARG A 64 -24.04 6.45 -4.43
N TYR A 65 -24.94 5.50 -4.57
CA TYR A 65 -24.93 4.25 -3.82
C TYR A 65 -24.71 3.04 -4.74
N VAL A 66 -24.19 1.98 -4.15
CA VAL A 66 -24.23 0.63 -4.70
C VAL A 66 -25.13 -0.22 -3.81
N ILE A 67 -25.90 -1.10 -4.41
CA ILE A 67 -26.68 -2.11 -3.68
C ILE A 67 -25.77 -3.31 -3.53
N LEU A 68 -25.52 -3.72 -2.28
CA LEU A 68 -24.78 -4.93 -1.98
C LEU A 68 -25.66 -6.18 -2.22
N PRO A 69 -25.08 -7.39 -2.33
CA PRO A 69 -25.83 -8.63 -2.50
C PRO A 69 -26.87 -8.90 -1.42
N ASP A 70 -26.65 -8.37 -0.21
CA ASP A 70 -27.56 -8.43 0.93
C ASP A 70 -28.69 -7.39 0.90
N GLY A 71 -28.80 -6.61 -0.19
CA GLY A 71 -29.80 -5.56 -0.39
C GLY A 71 -29.47 -4.23 0.28
N HIS A 72 -28.43 -4.16 1.11
CA HIS A 72 -28.02 -2.90 1.76
C HIS A 72 -27.42 -1.89 0.78
N ARG A 73 -27.76 -0.61 0.99
CA ARG A 73 -27.20 0.49 0.19
C ARG A 73 -25.88 0.95 0.79
N GLN A 74 -24.81 0.81 0.04
CA GLN A 74 -23.49 1.35 0.41
C GLN A 74 -23.19 2.62 -0.40
N LEU A 75 -22.82 3.71 0.28
CA LEU A 75 -22.38 4.94 -0.37
C LEU A 75 -21.03 4.69 -1.07
N LEU A 76 -20.95 5.04 -2.33
CA LEU A 76 -19.71 4.99 -3.10
C LEU A 76 -18.66 5.96 -2.54
N THR A 77 -17.39 5.57 -2.59
CA THR A 77 -16.28 6.46 -2.26
C THR A 77 -16.27 7.71 -3.17
N THR A 78 -15.58 8.76 -2.78
CA THR A 78 -15.44 9.94 -3.66
C THR A 78 -14.77 9.58 -4.98
N PHE A 79 -13.81 8.65 -4.93
CA PHE A 79 -13.15 8.14 -6.12
C PHE A 79 -14.15 7.42 -7.04
N ASP A 80 -14.92 6.47 -6.51
CA ASP A 80 -15.88 5.68 -7.30
C ASP A 80 -17.02 6.53 -7.84
N ARG A 81 -17.48 7.52 -7.08
CA ARG A 81 -18.45 8.50 -7.58
C ARG A 81 -17.93 9.31 -8.76
N ASN A 82 -16.69 9.77 -8.68
CA ASN A 82 -16.04 10.49 -9.77
C ASN A 82 -15.83 9.59 -11.00
N LEU A 83 -15.41 8.35 -10.77
CA LEU A 83 -15.24 7.35 -11.82
C LEU A 83 -16.59 7.09 -12.52
N LYS A 84 -17.63 6.80 -11.77
CA LYS A 84 -18.99 6.57 -12.29
C LYS A 84 -19.53 7.78 -13.07
N SER A 85 -19.31 8.98 -12.54
CA SER A 85 -19.68 10.24 -13.19
C SER A 85 -18.96 10.42 -14.53
N LEU A 86 -17.65 10.18 -14.59
CA LEU A 86 -16.85 10.27 -15.81
C LEU A 86 -17.29 9.21 -16.84
N MET A 87 -17.40 7.95 -16.43
CA MET A 87 -17.83 6.86 -17.33
C MET A 87 -19.23 7.10 -17.88
N TRP A 88 -20.18 7.63 -17.08
CA TRP A 88 -21.50 8.01 -17.54
C TRP A 88 -21.48 9.14 -18.56
N THR A 89 -20.55 10.09 -18.41
CA THR A 89 -20.37 11.17 -19.37
C THR A 89 -19.94 10.60 -20.72
N ILE A 90 -18.90 9.76 -20.72
CA ILE A 90 -18.39 9.13 -21.95
C ILE A 90 -19.47 8.28 -22.61
N LYS A 91 -20.13 7.38 -21.85
CA LYS A 91 -21.24 6.54 -22.38
C LYS A 91 -22.39 7.39 -22.94
N GLY A 92 -22.68 8.53 -22.32
CA GLY A 92 -23.72 9.45 -22.79
C GLY A 92 -23.33 10.16 -24.08
N ASP A 93 -22.09 10.63 -24.20
CA ASP A 93 -21.60 11.29 -25.40
C ASP A 93 -21.52 10.32 -26.60
N VAL A 94 -21.09 9.08 -26.38
CA VAL A 94 -21.11 8.00 -27.39
C VAL A 94 -22.53 7.71 -27.85
N LYS A 95 -23.47 7.50 -26.90
CA LYS A 95 -24.85 7.19 -27.22
C LYS A 95 -25.59 8.32 -28.01
N SER A 96 -25.19 9.57 -27.76
CA SER A 96 -25.77 10.74 -28.42
C SER A 96 -25.12 11.07 -29.77
N GLY A 97 -24.16 10.27 -30.25
CA GLY A 97 -23.49 10.48 -31.53
C GLY A 97 -22.65 11.77 -31.60
N LYS A 98 -22.25 12.31 -30.44
CA LYS A 98 -21.47 13.55 -30.41
C LYS A 98 -20.07 13.33 -30.97
N GLN A 99 -19.69 14.16 -31.92
CA GLN A 99 -18.32 14.23 -32.46
C GLN A 99 -17.46 15.08 -31.53
N GLU A 100 -16.98 14.47 -30.45
CA GLU A 100 -16.10 15.13 -29.49
C GLU A 100 -14.67 14.69 -29.74
N HIS A 101 -13.74 15.62 -29.90
CA HIS A 101 -12.32 15.33 -30.16
C HIS A 101 -11.71 14.35 -29.16
N TYR A 102 -12.08 14.42 -27.88
CA TYR A 102 -11.57 13.48 -26.89
C TYR A 102 -12.04 12.03 -27.12
N LEU A 103 -13.20 11.80 -27.77
CA LEU A 103 -13.68 10.46 -28.09
C LEU A 103 -12.84 9.83 -29.19
N GLU A 104 -12.51 10.60 -30.23
CA GLU A 104 -11.60 10.17 -31.29
C GLU A 104 -10.24 9.77 -30.71
N GLU A 105 -9.63 10.66 -29.91
CA GLU A 105 -8.37 10.39 -29.21
C GLU A 105 -8.46 9.15 -28.29
N LEU A 106 -9.59 8.96 -27.59
CA LEU A 106 -9.81 7.82 -26.71
C LEU A 106 -9.88 6.50 -27.50
N TYR A 107 -10.64 6.46 -28.59
CA TYR A 107 -10.75 5.24 -29.39
C TYR A 107 -9.46 4.94 -30.16
N ASN A 108 -8.74 5.94 -30.66
CA ASN A 108 -7.41 5.76 -31.24
C ASN A 108 -6.43 5.20 -30.20
N PHE A 109 -6.49 5.67 -28.96
CA PHE A 109 -5.69 5.12 -27.87
C PHE A 109 -6.08 3.67 -27.55
N VAL A 110 -7.38 3.34 -27.53
CA VAL A 110 -7.86 1.96 -27.34
C VAL A 110 -7.31 1.04 -28.44
N ALA A 111 -7.40 1.47 -29.69
CA ALA A 111 -6.86 0.72 -30.83
C ALA A 111 -5.34 0.53 -30.71
N THR A 112 -4.60 1.58 -30.32
CA THR A 112 -3.14 1.50 -30.07
C THR A 112 -2.80 0.49 -28.98
N VAL A 113 -3.55 0.45 -27.87
CA VAL A 113 -3.32 -0.52 -26.79
C VAL A 113 -3.54 -1.96 -27.27
N LYS A 114 -4.58 -2.19 -28.09
CA LYS A 114 -4.87 -3.52 -28.65
C LYS A 114 -3.82 -3.96 -29.65
N SER A 115 -3.50 -3.12 -30.66
CA SER A 115 -2.50 -3.46 -31.68
C SER A 115 -1.11 -3.69 -31.07
N LYS A 116 -0.76 -2.95 -30.00
CA LYS A 116 0.50 -3.17 -29.25
C LYS A 116 0.56 -4.57 -28.63
N VAL A 117 -0.54 -5.11 -28.10
CA VAL A 117 -0.57 -6.47 -27.54
C VAL A 117 -0.65 -7.54 -28.62
N GLU A 118 -1.29 -7.26 -29.75
CA GLU A 118 -1.35 -8.16 -30.91
C GLU A 118 0.01 -8.33 -31.60
N ASP A 119 0.90 -7.35 -31.46
CA ASP A 119 2.26 -7.45 -31.99
C ASP A 119 3.03 -8.59 -31.29
N ARG A 120 3.54 -9.53 -32.10
CA ARG A 120 4.34 -10.66 -31.59
C ARG A 120 5.67 -10.22 -30.97
N GLN A 121 6.19 -9.05 -31.35
CA GLN A 121 7.41 -8.45 -30.82
C GLN A 121 7.16 -7.53 -29.63
N PHE A 122 5.96 -7.62 -29.03
CA PHE A 122 5.57 -6.81 -27.89
C PHE A 122 6.59 -6.86 -26.74
N THR A 123 7.03 -5.68 -26.32
CA THR A 123 7.86 -5.49 -25.13
C THR A 123 7.34 -4.33 -24.29
N LEU A 124 7.38 -4.50 -22.98
CA LEU A 124 7.10 -3.42 -22.04
C LEU A 124 8.31 -2.52 -21.87
N SER A 125 8.08 -1.23 -21.74
CA SER A 125 9.15 -0.27 -21.42
C SER A 125 9.62 -0.46 -19.96
N SER A 126 10.94 -0.28 -19.76
CA SER A 126 11.52 -0.35 -18.41
C SER A 126 10.95 0.74 -17.49
N PRO A 127 10.56 0.41 -16.26
CA PRO A 127 9.99 1.39 -15.35
C PRO A 127 11.05 2.37 -14.83
N ARG A 128 10.65 3.62 -14.60
CA ARG A 128 11.49 4.60 -13.94
C ARG A 128 11.55 4.34 -12.44
N VAL A 129 12.74 4.23 -11.88
CA VAL A 129 12.97 4.04 -10.45
C VAL A 129 12.96 5.39 -9.73
N VAL A 130 12.17 5.49 -8.65
CA VAL A 130 12.04 6.68 -7.80
C VAL A 130 12.43 6.31 -6.38
N PRO A 131 13.41 7.01 -5.77
CA PRO A 131 13.86 6.74 -4.42
C PRO A 131 12.84 7.27 -3.39
N ILE A 132 12.32 6.37 -2.56
CA ILE A 132 11.46 6.73 -1.41
C ILE A 132 12.21 6.46 -0.11
N PHE A 133 12.37 7.50 0.71
CA PHE A 133 13.09 7.42 1.98
C PHE A 133 12.60 6.25 2.85
N LYS A 134 13.53 5.43 3.33
CA LYS A 134 13.26 4.27 4.19
C LYS A 134 13.76 4.48 5.62
N LYS A 135 15.05 4.77 5.79
CA LYS A 135 15.67 5.04 7.08
C LYS A 135 16.93 5.89 6.93
N ARG A 136 17.28 6.61 7.98
CA ARG A 136 18.55 7.33 8.05
C ARG A 136 19.74 6.39 8.18
N GLY A 137 20.81 6.73 7.50
CA GLY A 137 22.10 6.13 7.72
C GLY A 137 22.62 6.42 9.14
N SER A 138 23.36 5.47 9.71
CA SER A 138 24.03 5.62 11.02
C SER A 138 25.50 5.98 10.82
N HIS A 139 26.06 6.78 11.74
CA HIS A 139 27.49 7.07 11.77
C HIS A 139 28.11 7.56 10.45
N GLY A 140 27.42 8.48 9.75
CA GLY A 140 27.90 9.03 8.48
C GLY A 140 27.61 8.20 7.23
N ALA A 141 26.98 7.05 7.37
CA ALA A 141 26.51 6.28 6.23
C ALA A 141 25.36 7.01 5.49
N PRO A 142 25.22 6.85 4.16
CA PRO A 142 24.15 7.46 3.38
C PRO A 142 22.76 6.94 3.81
N ASP A 143 21.77 7.79 3.63
CA ASP A 143 20.37 7.42 3.88
C ASP A 143 19.90 6.28 2.95
N GLU A 144 19.17 5.31 3.51
CA GLU A 144 18.64 4.19 2.74
C GLU A 144 17.25 4.52 2.15
N TYR A 145 17.09 4.23 0.88
CA TYR A 145 15.87 4.45 0.11
C TYR A 145 15.29 3.13 -0.41
N ARG A 146 13.98 3.14 -0.68
CA ARG A 146 13.28 2.07 -1.41
C ARG A 146 13.18 2.44 -2.87
N PRO A 147 13.48 1.53 -3.80
CA PRO A 147 13.32 1.75 -5.22
C PRO A 147 11.85 1.52 -5.63
N ILE A 148 11.07 2.58 -5.76
CA ILE A 148 9.69 2.45 -6.26
C ILE A 148 9.70 2.63 -7.77
N CYS A 149 9.15 1.65 -8.47
CA CYS A 149 9.11 1.60 -9.92
C CYS A 149 7.81 2.20 -10.46
N LEU A 150 7.92 3.09 -11.45
CA LEU A 150 6.80 3.74 -12.11
C LEU A 150 6.84 3.45 -13.61
N PHE A 151 5.81 2.79 -14.13
CA PHE A 151 5.58 2.67 -15.56
C PHE A 151 4.99 3.99 -16.07
N GLU A 152 5.79 4.75 -16.81
CA GLU A 152 5.41 6.10 -17.28
C GLU A 152 4.53 6.04 -18.52
N ASP A 153 4.72 5.05 -19.37
CA ASP A 153 3.84 4.82 -20.51
C ASP A 153 2.45 4.41 -20.06
N LEU A 154 1.43 5.14 -20.56
CA LEU A 154 0.05 4.90 -20.15
C LEU A 154 -0.48 3.57 -20.69
N SER A 155 -0.09 3.18 -21.91
CA SER A 155 -0.52 1.92 -22.52
C SER A 155 0.04 0.74 -21.75
N ASP A 156 1.34 0.75 -21.40
CA ASP A 156 1.99 -0.28 -20.60
C ASP A 156 1.35 -0.41 -19.22
N SER A 157 1.14 0.73 -18.56
CA SER A 157 0.48 0.76 -17.25
C SER A 157 -0.92 0.14 -17.27
N ILE A 158 -1.70 0.32 -18.36
CA ILE A 158 -3.04 -0.26 -18.53
C ILE A 158 -2.93 -1.75 -18.84
N ILE A 159 -2.06 -2.14 -19.76
CA ILE A 159 -1.84 -3.55 -20.12
C ILE A 159 -1.46 -4.37 -18.88
N ILE A 160 -0.45 -3.92 -18.12
CA ILE A 160 0.00 -4.57 -16.88
C ILE A 160 -1.15 -4.68 -15.85
N ASN A 161 -1.96 -3.62 -15.70
CA ASN A 161 -3.06 -3.63 -14.74
C ASN A 161 -4.16 -4.61 -15.13
N LEU A 162 -4.51 -4.69 -16.43
CA LEU A 162 -5.52 -5.62 -16.94
C LEU A 162 -5.02 -7.06 -16.88
N ALA A 163 -3.76 -7.30 -17.27
CA ALA A 163 -3.11 -8.60 -17.14
C ALA A 163 -3.10 -9.09 -15.68
N ASN A 164 -2.73 -8.20 -14.74
CA ASN A 164 -2.78 -8.54 -13.32
C ASN A 164 -4.18 -8.94 -12.85
N LYS A 165 -5.22 -8.18 -13.23
CA LYS A 165 -6.61 -8.50 -12.86
C LYS A 165 -7.07 -9.84 -13.43
N TYR A 166 -6.66 -10.14 -14.63
CA TYR A 166 -7.01 -11.39 -15.32
C TYR A 166 -6.30 -12.58 -14.68
N LEU A 167 -4.97 -12.55 -14.61
CA LEU A 167 -4.15 -13.61 -14.03
C LEU A 167 -4.45 -13.84 -12.54
N SER A 168 -4.69 -12.77 -11.78
CA SER A 168 -5.06 -12.90 -10.36
C SER A 168 -6.36 -13.68 -10.17
N ARG A 169 -7.33 -13.53 -11.07
CA ARG A 169 -8.59 -14.31 -11.02
C ARG A 169 -8.40 -15.73 -11.49
N LEU A 170 -7.57 -15.90 -12.52
CA LEU A 170 -7.27 -17.20 -13.12
C LEU A 170 -6.58 -18.13 -12.11
N PHE A 171 -5.59 -17.60 -11.37
CA PHE A 171 -4.77 -18.38 -10.45
C PHE A 171 -5.33 -18.45 -9.02
N ASP A 172 -6.34 -17.63 -8.66
CA ASP A 172 -6.79 -17.50 -7.27
C ASP A 172 -7.18 -18.84 -6.63
N LYS A 173 -7.81 -19.73 -7.38
CA LYS A 173 -8.27 -21.05 -6.90
C LYS A 173 -7.14 -22.03 -6.59
N TYR A 174 -5.93 -21.79 -7.13
CA TYR A 174 -4.75 -22.64 -6.89
C TYR A 174 -3.89 -22.15 -5.73
N PHE A 175 -4.21 -20.97 -5.17
CA PHE A 175 -3.52 -20.46 -3.99
C PHE A 175 -4.24 -20.88 -2.72
N TYR A 176 -3.50 -21.24 -1.68
CA TYR A 176 -4.04 -21.60 -0.38
C TYR A 176 -4.76 -20.43 0.30
N GLU A 177 -5.77 -20.74 1.12
CA GLU A 177 -6.52 -19.73 1.89
C GLU A 177 -5.66 -19.01 2.94
N ASN A 178 -4.57 -19.64 3.38
CA ASN A 178 -3.59 -19.12 4.31
C ASN A 178 -2.83 -17.90 3.75
N SER A 179 -2.78 -17.74 2.42
CA SER A 179 -2.22 -16.59 1.72
C SER A 179 -3.29 -15.50 1.54
N LEU A 180 -3.13 -14.37 2.22
CA LEU A 180 -4.18 -13.34 2.30
C LEU A 180 -3.91 -12.11 1.41
N ALA A 181 -2.65 -11.75 1.17
CA ALA A 181 -2.31 -10.53 0.42
C ALA A 181 -2.52 -10.67 -1.09
N PHE A 182 -2.86 -9.56 -1.74
CA PHE A 182 -2.95 -9.44 -3.21
C PHE A 182 -3.92 -10.40 -3.90
N ARG A 183 -4.95 -10.82 -3.19
CA ARG A 183 -5.99 -11.72 -3.71
C ARG A 183 -7.17 -10.92 -4.29
N PRO A 184 -7.82 -11.39 -5.37
CA PRO A 184 -9.07 -10.79 -5.86
C PRO A 184 -10.21 -11.00 -4.86
N LYS A 185 -11.40 -10.46 -5.17
CA LYS A 185 -12.60 -10.85 -4.44
C LYS A 185 -12.86 -12.34 -4.61
N ARG A 186 -13.03 -13.03 -3.49
CA ARG A 186 -13.27 -14.47 -3.43
C ARG A 186 -14.18 -14.81 -2.26
N LEU A 187 -14.66 -16.05 -2.22
CA LEU A 187 -15.32 -16.56 -1.03
C LEU A 187 -14.28 -16.77 0.06
N PHE A 188 -14.38 -16.03 1.15
CA PHE A 188 -13.51 -16.15 2.31
C PHE A 188 -14.36 -16.12 3.58
N GLN A 189 -14.26 -17.19 4.42
CA GLN A 189 -15.07 -17.37 5.61
C GLN A 189 -16.58 -17.12 5.38
N GLY A 190 -17.12 -17.68 4.31
CA GLY A 190 -18.53 -17.58 3.93
C GLY A 190 -18.99 -16.23 3.35
N LYS A 191 -18.07 -15.27 3.16
CA LYS A 191 -18.37 -13.96 2.58
C LYS A 191 -17.58 -13.72 1.29
N TYR A 192 -18.24 -13.19 0.25
CA TYR A 192 -17.56 -12.81 -0.98
C TYR A 192 -16.88 -11.44 -0.83
N THR A 193 -15.59 -11.45 -0.53
CA THR A 193 -14.82 -10.26 -0.15
C THR A 193 -13.38 -10.30 -0.67
N THR A 194 -12.72 -9.15 -0.66
CA THR A 194 -11.26 -9.04 -0.79
C THR A 194 -10.64 -9.18 0.60
N THR A 195 -9.63 -10.03 0.73
CA THR A 195 -8.91 -10.19 2.00
C THR A 195 -7.93 -9.04 2.26
N PHE A 196 -7.87 -8.61 3.52
CA PHE A 196 -7.02 -7.54 4.01
C PHE A 196 -6.16 -8.05 5.18
N HIS A 197 -5.22 -7.22 5.62
CA HIS A 197 -4.41 -7.52 6.81
C HIS A 197 -5.24 -7.70 8.10
N HIS A 198 -6.46 -7.16 8.16
CA HIS A 198 -7.39 -7.38 9.27
C HIS A 198 -7.84 -8.84 9.39
N ASP A 199 -7.99 -9.52 8.25
CA ASP A 199 -8.45 -10.92 8.22
C ASP A 199 -7.41 -11.84 8.82
N ALA A 200 -6.12 -11.52 8.67
CA ALA A 200 -5.03 -12.23 9.35
C ALA A 200 -5.19 -12.15 10.89
N ILE A 201 -5.53 -10.96 11.39
CA ILE A 201 -5.76 -10.76 12.82
C ILE A 201 -7.01 -11.50 13.30
N ALA A 202 -8.07 -11.52 12.49
CA ALA A 202 -9.29 -12.28 12.79
C ALA A 202 -9.01 -13.79 12.89
N LEU A 203 -8.22 -14.35 11.95
CA LEU A 203 -7.79 -15.76 11.99
C LEU A 203 -6.99 -16.08 13.26
N ILE A 204 -6.04 -15.22 13.64
CA ILE A 204 -5.24 -15.38 14.85
C ILE A 204 -6.14 -15.34 16.09
N SER A 205 -7.07 -14.38 16.15
CA SER A 205 -8.02 -14.25 17.27
C SER A 205 -8.95 -15.46 17.37
N GLN A 206 -9.43 -15.98 16.24
CA GLN A 206 -10.24 -17.19 16.17
C GLN A 206 -9.45 -18.41 16.67
N TYR A 207 -8.23 -18.61 16.17
CA TYR A 207 -7.35 -19.69 16.62
C TYR A 207 -7.11 -19.61 18.13
N MET A 208 -6.80 -18.43 18.65
CA MET A 208 -6.59 -18.21 20.07
C MET A 208 -7.83 -18.58 20.90
N SER A 209 -9.04 -18.22 20.45
CA SER A 209 -10.29 -18.55 21.14
C SER A 209 -10.56 -20.06 21.19
N THR A 210 -10.19 -20.79 20.13
CA THR A 210 -10.31 -22.27 20.09
C THR A 210 -9.24 -22.97 20.92
N MET A 211 -8.08 -22.33 21.13
CA MET A 211 -6.94 -22.86 21.88
C MET A 211 -6.84 -22.28 23.32
N LYS A 212 -7.97 -21.83 23.89
CA LYS A 212 -8.04 -21.45 25.30
C LYS A 212 -7.41 -22.53 26.17
N ASN A 213 -6.64 -22.15 27.17
CA ASN A 213 -5.98 -23.04 28.13
C ASN A 213 -4.86 -23.95 27.58
N ARG A 214 -4.48 -23.83 26.31
CA ARG A 214 -3.32 -24.54 25.76
C ARG A 214 -2.10 -23.61 25.65
N ARG A 215 -0.91 -24.16 25.83
CA ARG A 215 0.32 -23.45 25.50
C ARG A 215 0.36 -23.25 23.99
N ILE A 216 0.73 -22.05 23.54
CA ILE A 216 0.90 -21.72 22.12
C ILE A 216 2.34 -21.27 21.89
N TYR A 217 2.95 -21.81 20.87
CA TYR A 217 4.29 -21.46 20.38
C TYR A 217 4.17 -20.71 19.07
N VAL A 218 5.07 -19.76 18.84
CA VAL A 218 5.04 -18.83 17.72
C VAL A 218 6.36 -18.91 16.97
N ALA A 219 6.30 -18.89 15.63
CA ALA A 219 7.41 -18.61 14.76
C ALA A 219 7.05 -17.46 13.82
N GLU A 220 7.99 -16.55 13.62
CA GLU A 220 7.88 -15.39 12.73
C GLU A 220 9.05 -15.39 11.75
N CYS A 221 8.76 -15.19 10.46
CA CYS A 221 9.78 -15.06 9.45
C CYS A 221 9.52 -13.84 8.55
N ASP A 222 10.56 -13.06 8.31
CA ASP A 222 10.61 -11.93 7.37
C ASP A 222 11.71 -12.22 6.34
N MET A 223 11.41 -11.98 5.07
CA MET A 223 12.35 -12.22 3.97
C MET A 223 13.25 -11.02 3.73
N GLN A 224 14.49 -11.28 3.31
CA GLN A 224 15.44 -10.22 2.99
C GLN A 224 15.15 -9.67 1.59
N LYS A 225 14.72 -8.38 1.53
CA LYS A 225 14.57 -7.67 0.25
C LYS A 225 13.76 -8.45 -0.81
N PHE A 226 12.66 -9.08 -0.41
CA PHE A 226 11.88 -10.01 -1.22
C PHE A 226 11.73 -9.57 -2.68
N TYR A 227 11.18 -8.38 -2.95
CA TYR A 227 10.97 -7.90 -4.32
C TYR A 227 12.26 -7.69 -5.12
N ASP A 228 13.38 -7.48 -4.43
CA ASP A 228 14.67 -7.21 -5.05
C ASP A 228 15.42 -8.51 -5.39
N THR A 229 15.07 -9.64 -4.77
CA THR A 229 15.78 -10.91 -4.85
C THR A 229 14.97 -12.04 -5.50
N VAL A 230 13.74 -11.79 -5.93
CA VAL A 230 12.94 -12.79 -6.65
C VAL A 230 13.66 -13.24 -7.91
N ASP A 231 13.89 -14.54 -8.05
CA ASP A 231 14.53 -15.16 -9.20
C ASP A 231 13.53 -15.33 -10.35
N HIS A 232 13.86 -14.78 -11.53
CA HIS A 232 12.99 -14.82 -12.71
C HIS A 232 12.77 -16.24 -13.23
N GLN A 233 13.78 -17.16 -13.10
CA GLN A 233 13.60 -18.53 -13.53
C GLN A 233 12.59 -19.24 -12.64
N VAL A 234 12.68 -19.08 -11.33
CA VAL A 234 11.70 -19.62 -10.39
C VAL A 234 10.30 -19.08 -10.69
N VAL A 235 10.17 -17.78 -11.00
CA VAL A 235 8.88 -17.18 -11.39
C VAL A 235 8.34 -17.84 -12.66
N LYS A 236 9.18 -18.04 -13.68
CA LYS A 236 8.79 -18.65 -14.96
C LYS A 236 8.33 -20.10 -14.75
N ASP A 237 9.09 -20.89 -13.98
CA ASP A 237 8.76 -22.29 -13.70
C ASP A 237 7.45 -22.43 -12.94
N GLU A 238 7.23 -21.61 -11.90
CA GLU A 238 5.99 -21.62 -11.13
C GLU A 238 4.80 -21.06 -11.92
N PHE A 239 5.02 -20.10 -12.80
CA PHE A 239 3.99 -19.62 -13.71
C PHE A 239 3.55 -20.74 -14.69
N VAL A 240 4.49 -21.46 -15.29
CA VAL A 240 4.19 -22.60 -16.17
C VAL A 240 3.43 -23.67 -15.40
N ARG A 241 3.85 -23.99 -14.17
CA ARG A 241 3.16 -24.96 -13.31
C ARG A 241 1.69 -24.55 -13.04
N LEU A 242 1.44 -23.28 -12.73
CA LEU A 242 0.07 -22.80 -12.52
C LEU A 242 -0.73 -22.81 -13.82
N MET A 243 -0.11 -22.50 -14.96
CA MET A 243 -0.76 -22.58 -16.27
C MET A 243 -1.12 -24.03 -16.63
N SER A 244 -0.31 -25.03 -16.27
CA SER A 244 -0.68 -26.45 -16.49
C SER A 244 -1.95 -26.81 -15.71
N PHE A 245 -2.11 -26.36 -14.48
CA PHE A 245 -3.35 -26.57 -13.72
C PHE A 245 -4.57 -25.88 -14.38
N VAL A 246 -4.37 -24.69 -14.96
CA VAL A 246 -5.43 -24.02 -15.73
C VAL A 246 -5.83 -24.84 -16.95
N GLN A 247 -4.85 -25.42 -17.65
CA GLN A 247 -5.09 -26.26 -18.84
C GLN A 247 -5.75 -27.61 -18.47
N GLU A 248 -5.38 -28.21 -17.34
CA GLU A 248 -6.04 -29.40 -16.80
C GLU A 248 -7.53 -29.14 -16.51
N ASP A 249 -7.85 -28.01 -15.89
CA ASP A 249 -9.22 -27.60 -15.58
C ASP A 249 -10.02 -27.16 -16.82
N ASN A 250 -9.34 -26.61 -17.83
CA ASN A 250 -9.93 -26.12 -19.07
C ASN A 250 -9.12 -26.60 -20.28
N PRO A 251 -9.31 -27.83 -20.75
CA PRO A 251 -8.61 -28.36 -21.91
C PRO A 251 -8.79 -27.47 -23.15
N GLY A 252 -7.69 -27.06 -23.75
CA GLY A 252 -7.69 -26.14 -24.90
C GLY A 252 -7.56 -24.67 -24.54
N PHE A 253 -7.45 -24.30 -23.25
CA PHE A 253 -7.14 -22.95 -22.85
C PHE A 253 -5.72 -22.57 -23.30
N ILE A 254 -5.61 -21.61 -24.21
CA ILE A 254 -4.37 -21.00 -24.67
C ILE A 254 -4.58 -19.49 -24.72
N ASP A 255 -3.72 -18.73 -24.06
CA ASP A 255 -3.71 -17.26 -24.09
C ASP A 255 -2.24 -16.80 -24.25
N ASP A 256 -1.76 -16.85 -25.49
CA ASP A 256 -0.36 -16.51 -25.84
C ASP A 256 -0.06 -15.04 -25.52
N GLU A 257 -1.05 -14.16 -25.67
CA GLU A 257 -0.88 -12.73 -25.37
C GLU A 257 -0.60 -12.52 -23.90
N ILE A 258 -1.34 -13.17 -22.99
CA ILE A 258 -1.12 -13.01 -21.55
C ILE A 258 0.22 -13.57 -21.10
N ILE A 259 0.66 -14.68 -21.72
CA ILE A 259 1.97 -15.28 -21.47
C ILE A 259 3.08 -14.32 -21.91
N ARG A 260 2.97 -13.73 -23.12
CA ARG A 260 3.95 -12.73 -23.61
C ARG A 260 3.99 -11.49 -22.71
N ILE A 261 2.85 -10.97 -22.27
CA ILE A 261 2.80 -9.82 -21.36
C ILE A 261 3.50 -10.17 -20.04
N PHE A 262 3.26 -11.37 -19.49
CA PHE A 262 3.86 -11.80 -18.24
C PHE A 262 5.38 -11.90 -18.35
N TYR A 263 5.91 -12.52 -19.39
CA TYR A 263 7.34 -12.62 -19.61
C TYR A 263 7.97 -11.25 -19.91
N SER A 264 7.34 -10.43 -20.75
CA SER A 264 7.79 -9.07 -21.01
C SER A 264 7.84 -8.22 -19.74
N TYR A 265 6.97 -8.47 -18.77
CA TYR A 265 7.01 -7.80 -17.47
C TYR A 265 8.21 -8.21 -16.62
N LEU A 266 8.65 -9.46 -16.69
CA LEU A 266 9.89 -9.90 -16.03
C LEU A 266 11.11 -9.33 -16.75
N ASP A 267 11.12 -9.38 -18.06
CA ASP A 267 12.29 -9.01 -18.87
C ASP A 267 12.51 -7.47 -18.92
N CYS A 268 11.47 -6.64 -18.66
CA CYS A 268 11.61 -5.17 -18.65
C CYS A 268 12.33 -4.62 -17.42
N TYR A 269 12.67 -5.44 -16.42
CA TYR A 269 13.27 -4.98 -15.16
C TYR A 269 14.14 -6.06 -14.52
N ASN A 270 15.27 -5.65 -13.99
CA ASN A 270 16.01 -6.36 -12.95
C ASN A 270 16.56 -5.37 -11.92
N PHE A 271 16.78 -5.85 -10.69
CA PHE A 271 17.24 -4.99 -9.61
C PHE A 271 18.65 -4.46 -9.85
N TYR A 272 19.54 -5.27 -10.40
CA TYR A 272 20.95 -4.89 -10.56
C TYR A 272 21.09 -3.68 -11.50
N ASP A 273 20.63 -3.80 -12.74
CA ASP A 273 20.77 -2.72 -13.75
C ASP A 273 19.85 -1.53 -13.44
N ALA A 274 18.60 -1.81 -13.05
CA ALA A 274 17.61 -0.75 -12.81
C ALA A 274 17.83 0.04 -11.52
N VAL A 275 18.44 -0.56 -10.49
CA VAL A 275 18.51 0.00 -9.14
C VAL A 275 19.93 0.05 -8.59
N TRP A 276 20.59 -1.11 -8.49
CA TRP A 276 21.88 -1.21 -7.83
C TRP A 276 22.95 -0.32 -8.47
N CYS A 277 23.06 -0.36 -9.81
CA CYS A 277 24.01 0.46 -10.54
C CYS A 277 23.81 1.98 -10.37
N LYS A 278 22.63 2.41 -9.90
CA LYS A 278 22.35 3.82 -9.62
C LYS A 278 22.99 4.32 -8.32
N ASN A 279 23.41 3.42 -7.42
CA ASN A 279 24.10 3.81 -6.18
C ASN A 279 25.34 4.64 -6.44
N ALA A 280 26.13 4.28 -7.45
CA ALA A 280 27.35 4.97 -7.82
C ALA A 280 27.13 6.21 -8.73
N ASN A 281 25.87 6.56 -9.05
CA ASN A 281 25.56 7.66 -9.95
C ASN A 281 25.11 8.92 -9.19
N PRO A 282 25.96 9.92 -8.95
CA PRO A 282 25.57 11.13 -8.24
C PRO A 282 24.50 11.95 -8.96
N ASN A 283 24.47 11.93 -10.30
CA ASN A 283 23.48 12.68 -11.06
C ASN A 283 22.07 12.10 -10.89
N TYR A 284 21.96 10.79 -10.73
CA TYR A 284 20.69 10.15 -10.39
C TYR A 284 20.13 10.70 -9.07
N TRP A 285 20.93 10.70 -8.00
CA TRP A 285 20.51 11.19 -6.68
C TRP A 285 20.21 12.70 -6.68
N LYS A 286 21.05 13.49 -7.32
CA LYS A 286 20.84 14.95 -7.50
C LYS A 286 19.54 15.28 -8.22
N SER A 287 19.10 14.45 -9.18
CA SER A 287 17.83 14.66 -9.89
C SER A 287 16.61 14.59 -8.96
N PHE A 288 16.75 13.92 -7.82
CA PHE A 288 15.73 13.85 -6.74
C PHE A 288 16.02 14.80 -5.57
N LYS A 289 17.01 15.71 -5.70
CA LYS A 289 17.47 16.60 -4.62
C LYS A 289 17.93 15.84 -3.37
N ILE A 290 18.62 14.74 -3.57
CA ILE A 290 19.22 13.88 -2.55
C ILE A 290 20.73 14.02 -2.67
N ASP A 291 21.40 14.52 -1.63
CA ASP A 291 22.84 14.72 -1.64
C ASP A 291 23.61 13.39 -1.56
N SER A 292 23.10 12.45 -0.76
CA SER A 292 23.67 11.12 -0.59
C SER A 292 22.58 10.11 -0.27
N GLY A 293 22.46 9.08 -1.08
CA GLY A 293 21.47 8.01 -0.89
C GLY A 293 22.00 6.65 -1.32
N VAL A 294 21.40 5.58 -0.82
CA VAL A 294 21.74 4.21 -1.19
C VAL A 294 20.48 3.35 -1.30
N PHE A 295 20.44 2.48 -2.31
CA PHE A 295 19.55 1.34 -2.35
C PHE A 295 20.28 0.14 -1.72
N GLY A 296 19.72 -0.43 -0.64
CA GLY A 296 20.32 -1.58 0.03
C GLY A 296 20.16 -2.87 -0.79
N TRP A 297 21.08 -3.78 -0.60
CA TRP A 297 21.08 -5.10 -1.22
C TRP A 297 21.34 -6.19 -0.18
N VAL A 298 21.08 -7.45 -0.52
CA VAL A 298 21.41 -8.59 0.33
C VAL A 298 22.89 -8.92 0.16
N GLU A 299 23.63 -9.09 1.26
CA GLU A 299 25.08 -9.38 1.22
C GLU A 299 25.42 -10.56 0.32
N ALA A 300 24.65 -11.65 0.42
CA ALA A 300 24.83 -12.84 -0.43
C ALA A 300 24.73 -12.57 -1.96
N CYS A 301 24.08 -11.47 -2.35
CA CYS A 301 24.00 -11.08 -3.75
C CYS A 301 25.15 -10.15 -4.18
N LYS A 302 26.03 -9.76 -3.23
CA LYS A 302 27.26 -9.01 -3.52
C LYS A 302 28.44 -9.90 -3.85
N ASP A 303 28.45 -11.13 -3.32
CA ASP A 303 29.52 -12.07 -3.55
C ASP A 303 29.50 -12.58 -5.00
N ASP A 304 30.66 -12.58 -5.63
CA ASP A 304 30.86 -13.17 -6.95
C ASP A 304 30.67 -14.71 -6.95
N SER A 305 30.56 -15.31 -5.77
CA SER A 305 30.20 -16.74 -5.59
C SER A 305 28.74 -17.07 -5.96
N LEU A 306 27.83 -16.09 -5.99
CA LEU A 306 26.60 -16.20 -6.79
C LEU A 306 26.97 -15.88 -8.23
N SER A 307 27.76 -16.77 -8.78
CA SER A 307 28.24 -16.90 -10.13
C SER A 307 27.85 -15.83 -11.13
N VAL A 308 28.88 -15.36 -11.81
CA VAL A 308 28.85 -14.95 -13.20
C VAL A 308 27.69 -14.05 -13.59
N GLY A 309 27.97 -12.79 -13.85
CA GLY A 309 27.16 -11.67 -14.32
C GLY A 309 25.83 -11.91 -15.07
N VAL A 310 25.54 -13.10 -15.48
CA VAL A 310 24.30 -13.53 -16.15
C VAL A 310 23.16 -13.67 -15.14
N GLU A 311 23.39 -14.23 -13.96
CA GLU A 311 22.33 -14.50 -12.98
C GLU A 311 21.81 -13.25 -12.29
N ARG A 312 22.65 -12.25 -12.06
CA ARG A 312 22.22 -10.95 -11.48
C ARG A 312 21.21 -10.21 -12.35
N ARG A 313 21.22 -10.41 -13.67
CA ARG A 313 20.27 -9.80 -14.60
C ARG A 313 18.85 -10.37 -14.50
N TYR A 314 18.68 -11.51 -13.85
CA TYR A 314 17.39 -12.19 -13.72
C TYR A 314 16.83 -12.14 -12.29
N LEU A 315 17.27 -11.15 -11.49
CA LEU A 315 16.80 -10.96 -10.13
C LEU A 315 15.94 -9.70 -9.97
N GLY A 316 14.87 -9.85 -9.23
CA GLY A 316 14.03 -8.76 -8.76
C GLY A 316 12.83 -8.47 -9.65
N VAL A 317 11.78 -7.95 -9.01
CA VAL A 317 10.56 -7.47 -9.67
C VAL A 317 10.24 -6.04 -9.25
N PRO A 318 9.59 -5.24 -10.12
CA PRO A 318 9.39 -3.82 -9.86
C PRO A 318 8.57 -3.55 -8.59
N GLN A 319 9.18 -2.94 -7.55
CA GLN A 319 8.42 -2.54 -6.35
C GLN A 319 7.38 -1.47 -6.72
N GLY A 320 6.09 -1.79 -6.54
CA GLY A 320 4.97 -0.92 -6.92
C GLY A 320 4.38 -1.22 -8.31
N GLY A 321 4.93 -2.16 -9.05
CA GLY A 321 4.33 -2.68 -10.27
C GLY A 321 3.07 -3.51 -9.97
N ALA A 322 2.07 -3.45 -10.86
CA ALA A 322 0.79 -4.09 -10.59
C ALA A 322 0.88 -5.63 -10.52
N LEU A 323 1.73 -6.26 -11.35
CA LEU A 323 1.92 -7.72 -11.35
C LEU A 323 2.81 -8.23 -10.19
N SER A 324 3.62 -7.38 -9.56
CA SER A 324 4.58 -7.81 -8.54
C SER A 324 3.92 -8.49 -7.33
N GLY A 325 2.70 -8.07 -6.96
CA GLY A 325 1.95 -8.72 -5.88
C GLY A 325 1.46 -10.12 -6.26
N LEU A 326 1.07 -10.32 -7.51
CA LEU A 326 0.72 -11.65 -8.04
C LEU A 326 1.95 -12.55 -8.11
N ILE A 327 3.07 -12.04 -8.64
CA ILE A 327 4.34 -12.78 -8.71
C ILE A 327 4.78 -13.23 -7.31
N ALA A 328 4.62 -12.38 -6.30
CA ALA A 328 4.87 -12.77 -4.91
C ALA A 328 4.04 -14.00 -4.50
N ASN A 329 2.76 -14.02 -4.85
CA ASN A 329 1.92 -15.19 -4.56
C ASN A 329 2.29 -16.41 -5.39
N ILE A 330 2.66 -16.25 -6.66
CA ILE A 330 3.11 -17.35 -7.54
C ILE A 330 4.33 -18.06 -6.93
N VAL A 331 5.38 -17.30 -6.61
CA VAL A 331 6.63 -17.86 -6.06
C VAL A 331 6.41 -18.50 -4.69
N ILE A 332 5.76 -17.79 -3.77
CA ILE A 332 5.62 -18.29 -2.41
C ILE A 332 4.55 -19.40 -2.32
N ASN A 333 3.68 -19.57 -3.33
CA ASN A 333 2.78 -20.71 -3.39
C ASN A 333 3.53 -22.06 -3.35
N ARG A 334 4.73 -22.13 -3.95
CA ARG A 334 5.61 -23.29 -3.87
C ARG A 334 6.02 -23.61 -2.42
N VAL A 335 6.25 -22.57 -1.63
CA VAL A 335 6.55 -22.71 -0.20
C VAL A 335 5.29 -23.14 0.57
N ASP A 336 4.13 -22.55 0.24
CA ASP A 336 2.85 -22.95 0.83
C ASP A 336 2.54 -24.44 0.55
N ASP A 337 2.87 -24.98 -0.64
CA ASP A 337 2.72 -26.39 -1.01
C ASP A 337 3.50 -27.34 -0.09
N LYS A 338 4.62 -26.90 0.47
CA LYS A 338 5.42 -27.72 1.41
C LYS A 338 4.88 -27.67 2.83
N VAL A 339 4.33 -26.53 3.24
CA VAL A 339 3.90 -26.26 4.63
C VAL A 339 2.45 -26.67 4.86
N VAL A 340 1.52 -26.21 4.01
CA VAL A 340 0.08 -26.31 4.27
C VAL A 340 -0.41 -27.77 4.37
N PRO A 341 0.01 -28.71 3.53
CA PRO A 341 -0.41 -30.11 3.65
C PRO A 341 0.04 -30.79 4.94
N LYS A 342 1.07 -30.26 5.60
CA LYS A 342 1.62 -30.81 6.86
C LYS A 342 0.97 -30.20 8.12
N LEU A 343 0.10 -29.20 7.97
CA LEU A 343 -0.60 -28.58 9.08
C LEU A 343 -1.63 -29.54 9.68
N ASN A 344 -1.64 -29.60 11.00
CA ASN A 344 -2.75 -30.17 11.74
C ASN A 344 -3.73 -29.05 12.14
N LYS A 345 -4.85 -28.94 11.43
CA LYS A 345 -5.86 -27.88 11.64
C LYS A 345 -6.39 -27.80 13.09
N LYS A 346 -6.23 -28.84 13.90
CA LYS A 346 -6.61 -28.87 15.33
C LYS A 346 -5.55 -28.25 16.25
N HIS A 347 -4.33 -28.06 15.77
CA HIS A 347 -3.18 -27.64 16.58
C HIS A 347 -2.39 -26.50 16.00
N ASP A 348 -2.42 -26.32 14.69
CA ASP A 348 -1.54 -25.41 13.98
C ASP A 348 -2.35 -24.33 13.23
N LEU A 349 -1.83 -23.11 13.21
CA LEU A 349 -2.27 -22.04 12.32
C LEU A 349 -1.06 -21.50 11.57
N TYR A 350 -1.16 -21.47 10.25
CA TYR A 350 -0.23 -20.82 9.36
C TYR A 350 -0.94 -19.68 8.64
N VAL A 351 -0.38 -18.48 8.70
CA VAL A 351 -0.92 -17.28 8.04
C VAL A 351 0.21 -16.54 7.35
N ARG A 352 -0.01 -16.20 6.09
CA ARG A 352 0.93 -15.42 5.29
C ARG A 352 0.27 -14.16 4.72
N TYR A 353 0.95 -13.03 4.85
CA TYR A 353 0.54 -11.78 4.26
C TYR A 353 1.70 -11.22 3.42
N CYS A 354 1.74 -11.53 2.11
CA CYS A 354 2.88 -11.31 1.22
C CYS A 354 4.12 -12.07 1.71
N ASP A 355 5.16 -11.36 2.08
CA ASP A 355 6.44 -11.83 2.61
C ASP A 355 6.43 -12.06 4.14
N ASP A 356 5.48 -11.47 4.86
CA ASP A 356 5.31 -11.69 6.31
C ASP A 356 4.64 -13.05 6.59
N MET A 357 5.28 -13.92 7.37
CA MET A 357 4.76 -15.22 7.80
C MET A 357 4.62 -15.29 9.31
N LEU A 358 3.51 -15.86 9.78
CA LEU A 358 3.26 -16.23 11.17
C LEU A 358 2.78 -17.68 11.26
N LEU A 359 3.43 -18.46 12.10
CA LEU A 359 3.07 -19.84 12.42
C LEU A 359 2.80 -19.95 13.92
N LEU A 360 1.66 -20.53 14.27
CA LEU A 360 1.28 -20.85 15.64
C LEU A 360 1.06 -22.35 15.78
N SER A 361 1.47 -22.93 16.90
CA SER A 361 1.19 -24.34 17.22
C SER A 361 1.05 -24.55 18.74
N THR A 362 0.21 -25.50 19.12
CA THR A 362 0.10 -25.92 20.53
C THR A 362 1.25 -26.85 20.96
N ASN A 363 2.12 -27.26 20.04
CA ASN A 363 3.25 -28.14 20.29
C ASN A 363 4.55 -27.54 19.76
N ILE A 364 5.55 -27.34 20.63
CA ILE A 364 6.83 -26.73 20.29
C ILE A 364 7.61 -27.53 19.23
N ARG A 365 7.59 -28.86 19.30
CA ARG A 365 8.30 -29.71 18.34
C ARG A 365 7.69 -29.58 16.95
N ARG A 366 6.35 -29.54 16.86
CA ARG A 366 5.65 -29.29 15.60
C ARG A 366 5.92 -27.89 15.07
N CYS A 367 5.85 -26.85 15.92
CA CYS A 367 6.13 -25.49 15.54
C CYS A 367 7.54 -25.36 14.93
N LYS A 368 8.56 -25.97 15.58
CA LYS A 368 9.93 -26.02 15.04
C LYS A 368 10.02 -26.79 13.73
N LEU A 369 9.37 -27.95 13.63
CA LEU A 369 9.37 -28.75 12.39
C LEU A 369 8.77 -27.96 11.22
N LEU A 370 7.60 -27.38 11.38
CA LEU A 370 6.92 -26.59 10.34
C LEU A 370 7.70 -25.34 9.96
N PHE A 371 8.35 -24.69 10.93
CA PHE A 371 9.21 -23.54 10.71
C PHE A 371 10.44 -23.92 9.87
N ASN A 372 11.09 -25.05 10.18
CA ASN A 372 12.22 -25.56 9.39
C ASN A 372 11.78 -25.93 7.96
N ILE A 373 10.62 -26.57 7.80
CA ILE A 373 10.07 -26.86 6.47
C ILE A 373 9.87 -25.57 5.67
N TYR A 374 9.30 -24.54 6.29
CA TYR A 374 9.14 -23.23 5.65
C TYR A 374 10.49 -22.63 5.23
N PHE A 375 11.48 -22.70 6.13
CA PHE A 375 12.81 -22.15 5.90
C PHE A 375 13.52 -22.82 4.71
N HIS A 376 13.53 -24.17 4.68
CA HIS A 376 14.09 -24.92 3.55
C HIS A 376 13.32 -24.72 2.25
N ALA A 377 12.00 -24.59 2.33
CA ALA A 377 11.19 -24.31 1.14
C ALA A 377 11.46 -22.91 0.55
N LEU A 378 11.87 -21.92 1.36
CA LEU A 378 12.34 -20.62 0.85
C LEU A 378 13.66 -20.76 0.09
N GLU A 379 14.58 -21.61 0.56
CA GLU A 379 15.84 -21.88 -0.12
C GLU A 379 15.61 -22.56 -1.49
N GLU A 380 14.62 -23.47 -1.59
CA GLU A 380 14.25 -24.13 -2.85
C GLU A 380 13.76 -23.14 -3.93
N VAL A 381 13.26 -21.97 -3.53
CA VAL A 381 12.81 -20.90 -4.43
C VAL A 381 13.78 -19.70 -4.47
N ASN A 382 15.02 -19.91 -4.08
CA ASN A 382 16.08 -18.90 -4.06
C ASN A 382 15.78 -17.65 -3.24
N LEU A 383 14.87 -17.73 -2.25
CA LEU A 383 14.54 -16.64 -1.36
C LEU A 383 15.34 -16.76 -0.06
N LYS A 384 15.92 -15.64 0.38
CA LYS A 384 16.73 -15.59 1.60
C LYS A 384 15.92 -15.02 2.75
N PRO A 385 15.57 -15.81 3.79
CA PRO A 385 15.00 -15.29 5.01
C PRO A 385 16.05 -14.53 5.85
N HIS A 386 15.59 -13.67 6.77
CA HIS A 386 16.44 -13.19 7.84
C HIS A 386 16.74 -14.34 8.81
N GLU A 387 18.00 -14.48 9.22
CA GLU A 387 18.39 -15.48 10.19
C GLU A 387 17.62 -15.31 11.50
N PRO A 388 17.01 -16.40 12.02
CA PRO A 388 16.31 -16.33 13.30
C PRO A 388 17.29 -16.03 14.42
N LYS A 389 16.91 -15.12 15.31
CA LYS A 389 17.73 -14.71 16.46
C LYS A 389 16.92 -14.81 17.75
N ASP A 390 17.62 -15.01 18.84
CA ASP A 390 17.07 -14.94 20.20
C ASP A 390 17.40 -13.58 20.81
N ALA A 391 16.48 -13.07 21.60
CA ALA A 391 16.70 -11.91 22.45
C ALA A 391 15.75 -11.99 23.66
N PRO A 392 16.09 -11.31 24.76
CA PRO A 392 15.22 -11.27 25.93
C PRO A 392 13.82 -10.73 25.59
N PHE A 393 12.77 -11.43 26.03
CA PHE A 393 11.40 -11.09 25.74
C PHE A 393 11.02 -9.71 26.28
N GLY A 394 10.17 -8.98 25.55
CA GLY A 394 9.74 -7.64 25.91
C GLY A 394 10.75 -6.51 25.67
N THR A 395 11.98 -6.82 25.31
CA THR A 395 13.03 -5.83 25.03
C THR A 395 12.88 -5.17 23.66
N LYS A 396 13.55 -4.03 23.48
CA LYS A 396 13.61 -3.36 22.16
C LYS A 396 14.31 -4.25 21.14
N GLU A 397 15.30 -5.01 21.57
CA GLU A 397 16.05 -5.94 20.73
C GLU A 397 15.13 -7.02 20.18
N PHE A 398 14.38 -7.72 21.03
CA PHE A 398 13.39 -8.72 20.64
C PHE A 398 12.42 -8.19 19.55
N TRP A 399 11.90 -6.97 19.73
CA TRP A 399 10.97 -6.37 18.77
C TRP A 399 11.60 -5.90 17.46
N ASN A 400 12.91 -5.72 17.43
CA ASN A 400 13.66 -5.33 16.22
C ASN A 400 14.13 -6.53 15.40
N ILE A 401 14.16 -7.73 15.97
CA ILE A 401 14.50 -8.97 15.25
C ILE A 401 13.43 -9.23 14.20
N LYS A 402 13.86 -9.53 12.99
CA LYS A 402 13.01 -9.75 11.82
C LYS A 402 12.41 -11.15 11.79
N SER A 403 13.27 -12.16 11.89
CA SER A 403 12.87 -13.56 12.07
C SER A 403 13.26 -14.01 13.47
N LYS A 404 12.36 -14.67 14.17
CA LYS A 404 12.54 -15.12 15.54
C LYS A 404 12.52 -16.63 15.64
N ASN A 405 13.39 -17.19 16.47
CA ASN A 405 13.28 -18.58 16.85
C ASN A 405 11.94 -18.86 17.52
N VAL A 406 11.51 -20.11 17.47
CA VAL A 406 10.22 -20.52 18.08
C VAL A 406 10.21 -20.18 19.56
N TYR A 407 9.24 -19.36 19.96
CA TYR A 407 9.08 -18.90 21.34
C TYR A 407 7.66 -19.17 21.86
N HIS A 408 7.51 -19.12 23.21
CA HIS A 408 6.22 -19.29 23.86
C HIS A 408 5.42 -18.00 23.87
N TRP A 409 4.17 -18.05 23.45
CA TRP A 409 3.21 -16.95 23.61
C TRP A 409 2.54 -17.07 24.97
N CYS A 410 3.10 -16.39 25.97
CA CYS A 410 2.67 -16.46 27.36
C CYS A 410 1.58 -15.43 27.69
N GLU A 411 0.92 -15.62 28.83
CA GLU A 411 -0.07 -14.66 29.34
C GLU A 411 0.63 -13.55 30.14
N ASP A 412 1.40 -13.91 31.16
CA ASP A 412 1.98 -12.94 32.10
C ASP A 412 3.47 -13.12 32.39
N ASP A 413 4.03 -14.33 32.30
CA ASP A 413 5.42 -14.57 32.63
C ASP A 413 6.36 -14.33 31.46
N LEU A 414 6.96 -13.14 31.42
CA LEU A 414 7.92 -12.75 30.37
C LEU A 414 9.26 -13.51 30.45
N ARG A 415 9.54 -14.27 31.52
CA ARG A 415 10.77 -15.07 31.60
C ARG A 415 10.70 -16.29 30.69
N ILE A 416 9.52 -16.81 30.42
CA ILE A 416 9.31 -18.02 29.62
C ILE A 416 8.82 -17.74 28.19
N GLY A 417 8.48 -16.49 27.84
CA GLY A 417 7.98 -16.16 26.52
C GLY A 417 7.58 -14.71 26.34
N SER A 418 6.99 -14.39 25.22
CA SER A 418 6.45 -13.06 24.91
C SER A 418 4.97 -12.98 25.18
N ARG A 419 4.52 -11.89 25.83
CA ARG A 419 3.11 -11.59 26.06
C ARG A 419 2.39 -11.15 24.78
N TRP A 420 3.09 -10.45 23.89
CA TRP A 420 2.52 -9.91 22.68
C TRP A 420 3.18 -10.53 21.45
N ILE A 421 2.42 -10.75 20.42
CA ILE A 421 2.91 -11.05 19.07
C ILE A 421 2.57 -9.88 18.15
N GLY A 422 3.47 -9.59 17.20
CA GLY A 422 3.30 -8.49 16.25
C GLY A 422 3.10 -9.03 14.84
N PHE A 423 1.96 -8.73 14.20
CA PHE A 423 1.72 -9.11 12.82
C PHE A 423 0.98 -8.01 12.06
N VAL A 424 1.38 -7.74 10.82
CA VAL A 424 0.76 -6.78 9.89
C VAL A 424 0.32 -5.45 10.51
N GLY A 425 1.15 -4.90 11.39
CA GLY A 425 0.92 -3.59 12.02
C GLY A 425 0.15 -3.62 13.34
N TYR A 426 -0.34 -4.77 13.78
CA TYR A 426 -0.98 -4.99 15.06
C TYR A 426 -0.07 -5.69 16.06
N GLU A 427 -0.43 -5.61 17.32
CA GLU A 427 0.07 -6.45 18.41
C GLU A 427 -1.13 -7.10 19.13
N ILE A 428 -1.03 -8.40 19.41
CA ILE A 428 -2.09 -9.21 20.01
C ILE A 428 -1.52 -9.92 21.22
N ASN A 429 -2.26 -9.99 22.32
CA ASN A 429 -1.92 -10.78 23.51
C ASN A 429 -2.86 -11.99 23.71
N ARG A 430 -2.51 -12.86 24.63
CA ARG A 430 -3.29 -14.07 24.94
C ARG A 430 -4.65 -13.80 25.57
N HIS A 431 -4.88 -12.61 26.14
CA HIS A 431 -6.17 -12.19 26.68
C HIS A 431 -7.14 -11.69 25.59
N GLY A 432 -6.71 -11.66 24.33
CA GLY A 432 -7.51 -11.17 23.21
C GLY A 432 -7.44 -9.66 23.02
N ASP A 433 -6.56 -8.96 23.74
CA ASP A 433 -6.33 -7.54 23.46
C ASP A 433 -5.59 -7.37 22.15
N VAL A 434 -6.11 -6.50 21.30
CA VAL A 434 -5.51 -6.10 20.02
C VAL A 434 -5.20 -4.61 20.07
N ARG A 435 -3.95 -4.23 19.80
CA ARG A 435 -3.51 -2.84 19.79
C ARG A 435 -2.65 -2.53 18.56
N ILE A 436 -2.39 -1.25 18.31
CA ILE A 436 -1.52 -0.82 17.23
C ILE A 436 -0.07 -1.08 17.60
N ARG A 437 0.72 -1.63 16.68
CA ARG A 437 2.15 -1.84 16.86
C ARG A 437 2.86 -0.50 17.14
N LYS A 438 3.71 -0.47 18.16
CA LYS A 438 4.42 0.75 18.60
C LYS A 438 5.17 1.45 17.46
N ALA A 439 5.79 0.70 16.56
CA ALA A 439 6.48 1.23 15.40
C ALA A 439 5.51 1.96 14.43
N SER A 440 4.29 1.46 14.25
CA SER A 440 3.26 2.09 13.41
C SER A 440 2.79 3.43 13.98
N LEU A 441 2.64 3.52 15.31
CA LEU A 441 2.33 4.78 16.00
C LEU A 441 3.46 5.80 15.86
N GLN A 442 4.70 5.37 16.04
CA GLN A 442 5.87 6.25 15.88
C GLN A 442 5.99 6.76 14.45
N LYS A 443 5.76 5.89 13.46
CA LYS A 443 5.74 6.27 12.04
C LYS A 443 4.68 7.33 11.74
N GLU A 444 3.48 7.20 12.32
CA GLU A 444 2.42 8.19 12.14
C GLU A 444 2.76 9.54 12.80
N LYS A 445 3.28 9.54 14.03
CA LYS A 445 3.78 10.75 14.69
C LYS A 445 4.90 11.42 13.89
N HIS A 446 5.79 10.63 13.27
CA HIS A 446 6.86 11.16 12.43
C HIS A 446 6.31 11.81 11.15
N LYS A 447 5.31 11.17 10.52
CA LYS A 447 4.62 11.79 9.37
C LYS A 447 4.00 13.13 9.72
N GLN A 448 3.36 13.27 10.89
CA GLN A 448 2.79 14.53 11.35
C GLN A 448 3.87 15.63 11.40
N LYS A 449 5.07 15.33 11.93
CA LYS A 449 6.20 16.27 11.96
C LYS A 449 6.70 16.63 10.57
N ASN A 450 6.86 15.63 9.69
CA ASN A 450 7.39 15.84 8.34
C ASN A 450 6.48 16.70 7.47
N VAL A 451 5.16 16.57 7.62
CA VAL A 451 4.20 17.44 6.93
C VAL A 451 4.45 18.92 7.25
N ILE A 452 4.64 19.21 8.53
CA ILE A 452 4.88 20.59 8.98
C ILE A 452 6.23 21.10 8.47
N ASN A 453 7.28 20.31 8.61
CA ASN A 453 8.61 20.67 8.12
C ASN A 453 8.58 20.93 6.60
N GLY A 454 7.87 20.10 5.83
CA GLY A 454 7.68 20.29 4.39
C GLY A 454 6.95 21.59 4.04
N ILE A 455 5.92 21.98 4.81
CA ILE A 455 5.21 23.24 4.59
C ILE A 455 6.11 24.42 4.93
N PHE A 456 6.78 24.40 6.08
CA PHE A 456 7.66 25.50 6.49
C PHE A 456 8.92 25.63 5.62
N SER A 457 9.48 24.55 5.07
CA SER A 457 10.62 24.64 4.14
C SER A 457 10.26 25.32 2.83
N ILE A 458 9.04 25.11 2.34
CA ILE A 458 8.53 25.79 1.12
C ILE A 458 8.35 27.29 1.39
N THR A 459 7.95 27.67 2.59
CA THR A 459 7.60 29.04 2.93
C THR A 459 8.79 29.89 3.34
N TYR A 460 9.84 29.29 3.87
CA TYR A 460 11.03 30.02 4.35
C TYR A 460 11.77 30.75 3.22
N ASN A 461 11.72 30.22 2.01
CA ASN A 461 12.52 30.76 0.90
C ASN A 461 11.82 31.72 -0.05
N LYS A 462 10.50 31.95 -0.01
CA LYS A 462 9.81 32.91 -0.95
C LYS A 462 8.26 32.73 -0.96
N SER A 463 7.62 32.80 0.18
CA SER A 463 6.16 32.61 0.26
C SER A 463 5.37 33.87 -0.16
N ARG A 464 4.35 33.66 -1.00
CA ARG A 464 3.27 34.63 -1.25
C ARG A 464 2.11 34.49 -0.26
N ALA A 465 2.16 33.48 0.60
CA ALA A 465 1.09 33.16 1.51
C ALA A 465 1.23 33.98 2.79
N ASN A 466 0.15 34.59 3.23
CA ASN A 466 0.06 35.19 4.55
C ASN A 466 0.00 34.09 5.64
N ASN A 467 0.23 34.48 6.89
CA ASN A 467 0.24 33.56 8.02
C ASN A 467 -1.08 32.77 8.17
N ALA A 468 -2.22 33.37 7.85
CA ALA A 468 -3.52 32.69 7.88
C ALA A 468 -3.64 31.58 6.84
N ALA A 469 -3.11 31.78 5.63
CA ALA A 469 -3.08 30.74 4.59
C ALA A 469 -2.16 29.58 4.97
N LEU A 470 -1.02 29.87 5.60
CA LEU A 470 -0.10 28.86 6.11
C LEU A 470 -0.71 28.05 7.25
N GLU A 471 -1.34 28.73 8.22
CA GLU A 471 -2.06 28.08 9.31
C GLU A 471 -3.16 27.18 8.76
N SER A 472 -3.96 27.68 7.82
CA SER A 472 -4.98 26.93 7.11
C SER A 472 -4.41 25.67 6.45
N SER A 473 -3.26 25.77 5.79
CA SER A 473 -2.61 24.67 5.10
C SER A 473 -2.17 23.56 6.05
N TYR A 474 -1.39 23.85 7.07
CA TYR A 474 -0.90 22.79 7.95
C TYR A 474 -2.00 22.21 8.84
N ARG A 475 -2.95 23.02 9.34
CA ARG A 475 -4.12 22.50 10.07
C ARG A 475 -4.94 21.56 9.19
N GLY A 476 -5.29 21.99 7.96
CA GLY A 476 -6.03 21.15 7.00
C GLY A 476 -5.31 19.85 6.69
N THR A 477 -3.99 19.89 6.50
CA THR A 477 -3.20 18.69 6.23
C THR A 477 -3.14 17.74 7.43
N LEU A 478 -2.88 18.27 8.64
CA LEU A 478 -2.83 17.44 9.86
C LEU A 478 -4.19 16.83 10.20
N MET A 479 -5.28 17.56 9.98
CA MET A 479 -6.63 17.02 10.17
C MET A 479 -6.96 15.95 9.13
N SER A 480 -6.54 16.14 7.88
CA SER A 480 -6.73 15.14 6.82
C SER A 480 -5.94 13.84 7.05
N MET A 481 -4.90 13.83 7.87
CA MET A 481 -4.19 12.62 8.25
C MET A 481 -5.05 11.67 9.09
N ALA A 482 -5.96 12.21 9.93
CA ALA A 482 -6.87 11.38 10.70
C ALA A 482 -8.00 10.77 9.84
N ILE A 483 -8.48 11.50 8.84
CA ILE A 483 -9.67 11.14 8.05
C ILE A 483 -9.41 10.96 6.55
N GLY A 484 -8.16 10.97 6.11
CA GLY A 484 -7.82 11.05 4.70
C GLY A 484 -8.12 12.43 4.11
N ARG A 485 -8.39 12.50 2.81
CA ARG A 485 -8.65 13.77 2.11
C ARG A 485 -10.11 14.20 2.26
N ALA A 486 -10.46 14.77 3.42
CA ALA A 486 -11.75 15.42 3.61
C ALA A 486 -11.74 16.80 2.95
N THR A 487 -12.74 17.08 2.14
CA THR A 487 -13.05 18.41 1.64
C THR A 487 -14.30 18.93 2.32
N LEU A 488 -14.51 20.27 2.33
CA LEU A 488 -15.74 20.92 2.81
C LEU A 488 -17.03 20.28 2.26
N TRP A 489 -16.95 19.78 1.03
CA TRP A 489 -18.10 19.23 0.30
C TRP A 489 -18.42 17.78 0.64
N ASN A 490 -17.43 16.98 1.07
CA ASN A 490 -17.63 15.56 1.37
C ASN A 490 -17.64 15.24 2.87
N TYR A 491 -17.41 16.24 3.73
CA TYR A 491 -17.32 16.07 5.17
C TYR A 491 -18.55 15.38 5.79
N LYS A 492 -19.75 15.77 5.38
CA LYS A 492 -21.02 15.17 5.85
C LYS A 492 -21.18 13.71 5.40
N TYR A 493 -20.44 13.29 4.39
CA TYR A 493 -20.50 11.97 3.78
C TYR A 493 -19.23 11.15 3.98
N LEU A 494 -18.32 11.62 4.84
CA LEU A 494 -17.12 10.89 5.19
C LEU A 494 -17.51 9.65 5.98
N LYS A 495 -17.46 8.54 5.29
CA LYS A 495 -17.51 7.25 5.91
C LYS A 495 -16.14 6.85 6.47
N ASN A 496 -16.17 5.89 7.36
CA ASN A 496 -15.04 5.26 8.03
C ASN A 496 -13.89 4.84 7.10
N GLU A 497 -14.16 4.62 5.82
CA GLU A 497 -13.23 4.15 4.81
C GLU A 497 -12.01 5.05 4.60
N PHE A 498 -12.15 6.35 4.89
CA PHE A 498 -11.08 7.34 4.75
C PHE A 498 -10.35 7.66 6.05
N CYS A 499 -10.77 7.06 7.15
CA CYS A 499 -10.17 7.27 8.45
C CYS A 499 -8.91 6.41 8.59
N TRP A 500 -7.81 6.98 9.10
CA TRP A 500 -6.60 6.21 9.39
C TRP A 500 -6.88 5.03 10.32
N ILE A 501 -7.78 5.21 11.30
CA ILE A 501 -8.23 4.18 12.24
C ILE A 501 -8.93 3.02 11.52
N ASN A 502 -9.54 3.27 10.38
CA ASN A 502 -10.14 2.19 9.59
C ASN A 502 -9.10 1.16 9.09
N GLY A 503 -7.83 1.56 8.96
CA GLY A 503 -6.70 0.66 8.76
C GLY A 503 -6.44 -0.27 9.96
N PHE A 504 -7.17 -0.09 11.09
CA PHE A 504 -7.02 -0.85 12.32
C PHE A 504 -8.38 -1.30 12.88
N LYS A 505 -9.21 -1.93 12.04
CA LYS A 505 -10.58 -2.36 12.39
C LYS A 505 -10.65 -3.34 13.57
N MET A 506 -9.57 -4.11 13.77
CA MET A 506 -9.52 -5.16 14.79
C MET A 506 -9.13 -4.66 16.19
N LEU A 507 -8.99 -3.34 16.39
CA LEU A 507 -8.67 -2.81 17.73
C LEU A 507 -9.80 -3.05 18.72
N ASN A 508 -9.45 -3.48 19.93
CA ASN A 508 -10.39 -3.58 21.03
C ASN A 508 -10.60 -2.25 21.74
N ASP A 509 -11.72 -2.10 22.46
CA ASP A 509 -12.00 -0.96 23.32
C ASP A 509 -11.35 -1.13 24.69
N ASN A 510 -10.02 -1.21 24.73
CA ASN A 510 -9.26 -1.35 25.98
C ASN A 510 -8.50 -0.06 26.33
N PRO A 511 -8.09 0.12 27.62
CA PRO A 511 -7.37 1.31 28.07
C PRO A 511 -6.07 1.58 27.31
N ALA A 512 -5.35 0.53 26.88
CA ALA A 512 -4.09 0.66 26.15
C ALA A 512 -4.32 1.28 24.77
N VAL A 513 -5.35 0.84 24.04
CA VAL A 513 -5.73 1.40 22.74
C VAL A 513 -6.21 2.85 22.90
N LYS A 514 -7.09 3.12 23.88
CA LYS A 514 -7.53 4.51 24.16
C LYS A 514 -6.34 5.44 24.43
N LYS A 515 -5.33 4.96 25.18
CA LYS A 515 -4.09 5.71 25.42
C LYS A 515 -3.32 5.97 24.12
N GLN A 516 -3.15 4.94 23.27
CA GLN A 516 -2.44 5.07 21.99
C GLN A 516 -3.10 6.11 21.07
N ILE A 517 -4.42 6.07 20.97
CA ILE A 517 -5.21 7.00 20.14
C ILE A 517 -5.12 8.44 20.68
N ARG A 518 -5.27 8.62 22.00
CA ARG A 518 -5.10 9.94 22.65
C ARG A 518 -3.69 10.49 22.44
N ASP A 519 -2.67 9.64 22.45
CA ASP A 519 -1.28 10.06 22.20
C ASP A 519 -1.06 10.57 20.76
N LEU A 520 -1.79 10.02 19.77
CA LEU A 520 -1.78 10.58 18.41
C LEU A 520 -2.44 11.95 18.36
N ASP A 521 -3.57 12.14 19.04
CA ASP A 521 -4.25 13.43 19.13
C ASP A 521 -3.40 14.48 19.86
N ARG A 522 -2.76 14.10 20.97
CA ARG A 522 -1.83 14.98 21.70
C ARG A 522 -0.64 15.39 20.83
N SER A 523 -0.04 14.42 20.12
CA SER A 523 1.07 14.68 19.19
C SER A 523 0.67 15.70 18.14
N ARG A 524 -0.49 15.52 17.50
CA ARG A 524 -1.01 16.42 16.48
C ARG A 524 -1.25 17.82 17.06
N ASN A 525 -1.94 17.94 18.18
CA ASN A 525 -2.27 19.22 18.81
C ASN A 525 -1.00 19.97 19.25
N HIS A 526 0.00 19.26 19.78
CA HIS A 526 1.29 19.83 20.14
C HIS A 526 2.03 20.41 18.91
N ILE A 527 1.98 19.69 17.79
CA ILE A 527 2.58 20.14 16.53
C ILE A 527 1.87 21.39 16.02
N ILE A 528 0.52 21.45 16.05
CA ILE A 528 -0.25 22.63 15.67
C ILE A 528 0.16 23.83 16.54
N MET A 529 0.22 23.65 17.85
CA MET A 529 0.59 24.73 18.78
C MET A 529 2.00 25.28 18.51
N ARG A 530 2.99 24.39 18.35
CA ARG A 530 4.37 24.80 18.00
C ARG A 530 4.44 25.50 16.65
N SER A 531 3.64 25.08 15.68
CA SER A 531 3.59 25.71 14.36
C SER A 531 3.00 27.10 14.42
N ASN A 532 1.95 27.31 15.24
CA ASN A 532 1.39 28.64 15.47
C ASN A 532 2.42 29.58 16.12
N GLN A 533 3.13 29.12 17.15
CA GLN A 533 4.20 29.89 17.79
C GLN A 533 5.31 30.27 16.81
N ARG A 534 5.69 29.34 15.90
CA ARG A 534 6.67 29.63 14.85
C ARG A 534 6.18 30.68 13.86
N LEU A 535 4.92 30.61 13.44
CA LEU A 535 4.31 31.61 12.56
C LEU A 535 4.26 33.01 13.21
N SER A 536 3.89 33.10 14.49
CA SER A 536 3.86 34.35 15.21
C SER A 536 5.26 35.00 15.28
N ARG A 537 6.31 34.23 15.49
CA ARG A 537 7.70 34.73 15.46
C ARG A 537 8.10 35.23 14.07
N LEU A 538 7.83 34.44 13.01
CA LEU A 538 8.13 34.82 11.64
C LEU A 538 7.35 36.09 11.20
N GLY A 539 6.11 36.28 11.65
CA GLY A 539 5.34 37.49 11.42
C GLY A 539 5.97 38.70 12.08
N ALA A 540 6.47 38.57 13.31
CA ALA A 540 7.16 39.63 14.02
C ALA A 540 8.51 40.00 13.37
N GLU A 541 9.23 39.07 12.79
CA GLU A 541 10.50 39.30 12.06
C GLU A 541 10.27 39.99 10.70
N ILE A 542 9.14 39.73 10.02
CA ILE A 542 8.83 40.28 8.69
C ILE A 542 8.26 41.70 8.79
N ASP A 543 7.47 41.99 9.81
CA ASP A 543 6.75 43.27 9.96
C ASP A 543 7.59 44.37 10.61
N GLY A 544 8.91 44.20 10.82
CA GLY A 544 9.81 45.24 11.27
C GLY A 544 9.38 45.93 12.57
N GLY A 545 8.75 45.22 13.50
CA GLY A 545 8.46 45.73 14.85
C GLY A 545 7.18 46.51 15.02
N ILE A 546 6.30 46.61 14.05
CA ILE A 546 4.97 47.20 14.23
C ILE A 546 3.95 46.08 14.43
N VAL A 547 3.73 45.70 15.68
CA VAL A 547 2.58 44.89 16.07
C VAL A 547 1.36 45.81 16.00
N THR A 548 0.78 45.96 14.82
CA THR A 548 -0.60 46.44 14.75
C THR A 548 -1.47 45.31 15.27
N VAL A 549 -1.89 45.45 16.51
CA VAL A 549 -3.01 44.70 17.10
C VAL A 549 -4.25 45.07 16.31
N GLY A 550 -4.35 44.51 15.10
CA GLY A 550 -5.52 44.64 14.24
C GLY A 550 -6.63 43.79 14.81
N SER A 551 -7.65 44.47 15.26
CA SER A 551 -9.03 44.04 15.52
C SER A 551 -9.31 42.54 15.52
N ASN A 552 -9.80 42.03 16.62
CA ASN A 552 -10.34 40.69 16.88
C ASN A 552 -11.51 40.30 15.94
N LYS A 553 -11.32 40.33 14.65
CA LYS A 553 -12.19 39.63 13.70
C LYS A 553 -11.51 38.31 13.38
N GLU A 554 -11.95 37.25 14.03
CA GLU A 554 -11.65 35.89 13.58
C GLU A 554 -11.93 35.81 12.07
N PRO A 555 -10.96 35.40 11.25
CA PRO A 555 -11.20 35.27 9.83
C PRO A 555 -12.30 34.21 9.62
N SER A 556 -13.45 34.66 9.13
CA SER A 556 -14.71 33.90 9.03
C SER A 556 -14.68 32.66 8.11
N TYR A 557 -13.55 32.35 7.47
CA TYR A 557 -13.44 31.25 6.49
C TYR A 557 -12.60 30.07 6.93
N VAL A 558 -12.04 30.04 8.10
CA VAL A 558 -11.26 28.91 8.57
C VAL A 558 -12.12 27.99 9.44
N ARG A 559 -13.14 27.40 8.85
CA ARG A 559 -13.85 26.30 9.49
C ARG A 559 -13.17 24.97 9.14
N TYR A 560 -12.37 24.46 10.09
CA TYR A 560 -11.81 23.11 9.99
C TYR A 560 -12.86 22.08 10.37
N TYR A 561 -13.19 21.23 9.44
CA TYR A 561 -14.17 20.15 9.60
C TYR A 561 -13.53 18.79 9.93
N GLY A 562 -12.31 18.78 10.41
CA GLY A 562 -11.66 17.55 10.84
C GLY A 562 -11.99 17.22 12.30
N LYS A 563 -12.03 15.95 12.62
CA LYS A 563 -12.19 15.43 13.97
C LYS A 563 -10.91 14.75 14.43
N PRO A 564 -10.66 14.59 15.75
CA PRO A 564 -9.51 13.88 16.27
C PRO A 564 -9.54 12.38 15.94
N PHE A 565 -8.41 11.69 16.06
CA PHE A 565 -8.33 10.25 15.90
C PHE A 565 -9.26 9.50 16.87
N SER A 566 -9.38 9.98 18.10
CA SER A 566 -10.30 9.43 19.12
C SER A 566 -11.76 9.46 18.67
N TYR A 567 -12.19 10.52 17.99
CA TYR A 567 -13.54 10.59 17.45
C TYR A 567 -13.80 9.50 16.42
N TYR A 568 -12.89 9.31 15.47
CA TYR A 568 -13.05 8.26 14.44
C TYR A 568 -12.93 6.87 15.02
N PHE A 569 -12.13 6.67 16.06
CA PHE A 569 -12.05 5.39 16.74
C PHE A 569 -13.41 4.98 17.34
N HIS A 570 -14.08 5.88 18.05
CA HIS A 570 -15.41 5.63 18.59
C HIS A 570 -16.46 5.43 17.49
N TYR A 571 -16.40 6.22 16.43
CA TYR A 571 -17.33 6.12 15.31
C TYR A 571 -17.18 4.79 14.54
N VAL A 572 -15.97 4.34 14.29
CA VAL A 572 -15.70 3.05 13.62
C VAL A 572 -16.26 1.88 14.44
N LYS A 573 -16.16 1.95 15.76
CA LYS A 573 -16.70 0.89 16.64
C LYS A 573 -18.22 0.84 16.65
N ASN A 574 -18.87 1.98 16.85
CA ASN A 574 -20.31 2.05 16.94
C ASN A 574 -21.02 1.59 15.66
N VAL A 575 -20.42 1.84 14.48
CA VAL A 575 -21.00 1.39 13.19
C VAL A 575 -20.82 -0.12 12.96
N VAL A 576 -19.76 -0.73 13.52
CA VAL A 576 -19.58 -2.18 13.44
C VAL A 576 -20.56 -2.93 14.36
N GLU A 577 -20.94 -2.35 15.47
CA GLU A 577 -21.95 -2.90 16.37
C GLU A 577 -23.36 -2.85 15.74
N ASP A 578 -23.72 -1.75 15.07
CA ASP A 578 -25.00 -1.59 14.37
C ASP A 578 -25.16 -2.48 13.11
N THR A 579 -24.06 -2.97 12.53
CA THR A 579 -24.11 -3.88 11.37
C THR A 579 -24.15 -5.36 11.77
N ASN A 580 -24.00 -5.68 13.06
CA ASN A 580 -24.10 -7.04 13.61
C ASN A 580 -25.44 -7.28 14.35
N MET A 581 -26.36 -6.32 14.36
CA MET A 581 -27.78 -6.48 14.68
C MET A 581 -28.60 -6.53 13.37
#